data_5a6cd694460fffaba0270ac6cf8e35e6
#
_entry.id   5a6cd694460fffaba0270ac6cf8e35e6
#
_cell.length_a   1.000
_cell.length_b   1.000
_cell.length_c   1.000
_cell.angle_alpha   90.00
_cell.angle_beta   90.00
_cell.angle_gamma   90.00
#
_symmetry.space_group_name_H-M   'P 1'
#
loop_
_entity.id
_entity.type
_entity.pdbx_description
1 polymer ?
#
loop_
_entity_poly.entity_id
_entity_poly.type
_entity_poly.pdbx_seq_one_letter_code
_entity_poly.pdbx_strand_id
1 'polypeptide(L)'
;MGNSILLDPFDVYQMSQGLHVPAAALFNGQLQLTPVDGIVLPAIAMTSDKDQCSFLNEAGRCSIHMFRPGFCRLFPLGRVYDGTGFSYFLQTGQCKKEHLAKVKVRQWINIPELKRYEQFVCDWHYFLKDLAKTSQGLSPELIKTLHSYILKVFYLTPYQ
;
A
#
# COMPACT_ATOMS: atom_id res chain seq x y z
N MET A 1 13.35 -8.79 1.04
CA MET A 1 12.07 -8.07 0.83
C MET A 1 12.40 -6.82 0.05
N GLY A 2 11.70 -6.54 -1.06
CA GLY A 2 11.97 -5.33 -1.85
C GLY A 2 11.62 -4.08 -1.04
N ASN A 3 12.37 -3.01 -1.28
CA ASN A 3 12.22 -1.72 -0.59
C ASN A 3 10.99 -0.93 -1.05
N SER A 4 9.98 -1.58 -1.64
CA SER A 4 8.80 -0.93 -2.20
C SER A 4 7.64 -0.95 -1.20
N ILE A 5 7.09 0.22 -0.91
CA ILE A 5 5.85 0.37 -0.14
C ILE A 5 4.70 0.39 -1.14
N LEU A 6 4.09 -0.78 -1.36
CA LEU A 6 2.93 -0.92 -2.24
C LEU A 6 1.72 -0.22 -1.64
N LEU A 7 0.91 0.36 -2.50
CA LEU A 7 -0.29 1.11 -2.13
C LEU A 7 -1.53 0.40 -2.66
N ASP A 8 -2.52 0.27 -1.80
CA ASP A 8 -3.85 -0.09 -2.23
C ASP A 8 -4.64 1.17 -2.69
N PRO A 9 -5.82 1.01 -3.31
CA PRO A 9 -6.62 2.15 -3.77
C PRO A 9 -7.01 3.12 -2.66
N PHE A 10 -7.28 2.61 -1.47
CA PHE A 10 -7.64 3.44 -0.31
C PHE A 10 -6.46 4.29 0.17
N ASP A 11 -5.24 3.75 0.11
CA ASP A 11 -4.01 4.49 0.43
C ASP A 11 -3.84 5.70 -0.48
N VAL A 12 -3.96 5.51 -1.81
CA VAL A 12 -3.83 6.60 -2.79
C VAL A 12 -4.94 7.63 -2.60
N TYR A 13 -6.17 7.20 -2.33
CA TYR A 13 -7.28 8.09 -2.00
C TYR A 13 -6.97 8.92 -0.74
N GLN A 14 -6.56 8.30 0.37
CA GLN A 14 -6.24 9.03 1.59
C GLN A 14 -5.08 10.03 1.40
N MET A 15 -4.05 9.65 0.65
CA MET A 15 -2.93 10.53 0.32
C MET A 15 -3.39 11.72 -0.53
N SER A 16 -4.21 11.48 -1.54
CA SER A 16 -4.81 12.53 -2.38
C SER A 16 -5.61 13.53 -1.55
N GLN A 17 -6.48 13.05 -0.66
CA GLN A 17 -7.27 13.90 0.23
C GLN A 17 -6.39 14.66 1.23
N GLY A 18 -5.44 13.97 1.87
CA GLY A 18 -4.58 14.58 2.89
C GLY A 18 -3.59 15.60 2.34
N LEU A 19 -3.17 15.46 1.09
CA LEU A 19 -2.29 16.40 0.37
C LEU A 19 -3.06 17.46 -0.41
N HIS A 20 -4.38 17.33 -0.51
CA HIS A 20 -5.25 18.22 -1.30
C HIS A 20 -4.86 18.30 -2.79
N VAL A 21 -4.47 17.16 -3.38
CA VAL A 21 -4.10 17.05 -4.79
C VAL A 21 -4.86 15.91 -5.46
N PRO A 22 -5.13 15.98 -6.77
CA PRO A 22 -5.68 14.85 -7.51
C PRO A 22 -4.76 13.63 -7.42
N ALA A 23 -5.31 12.41 -7.35
CA ALA A 23 -4.53 11.16 -7.30
C ALA A 23 -3.49 11.07 -8.42
N ALA A 24 -3.82 11.53 -9.63
CA ALA A 24 -2.90 11.56 -10.77
C ALA A 24 -1.66 12.43 -10.50
N ALA A 25 -1.78 13.52 -9.73
CA ALA A 25 -0.65 14.39 -9.42
C ALA A 25 0.40 13.71 -8.52
N LEU A 26 0.02 12.71 -7.74
CA LEU A 26 0.94 11.95 -6.90
C LEU A 26 1.99 11.18 -7.73
N PHE A 27 1.67 10.84 -8.97
CA PHE A 27 2.60 10.16 -9.88
C PHE A 27 3.69 11.10 -10.44
N ASN A 28 3.64 12.40 -10.15
CA ASN A 28 4.67 13.36 -10.52
C ASN A 28 5.84 13.35 -9.51
N GLY A 29 6.36 12.17 -9.19
CA GLY A 29 7.57 11.99 -8.37
C GLY A 29 7.34 11.44 -6.95
N GLN A 30 6.10 11.36 -6.46
CA GLN A 30 5.80 10.80 -5.14
C GLN A 30 5.45 9.32 -5.19
N LEU A 31 4.83 8.89 -6.28
CA LEU A 31 4.52 7.49 -6.55
C LEU A 31 5.23 7.01 -7.80
N GLN A 32 5.50 5.72 -7.82
CA GLN A 32 6.02 4.99 -8.98
C GLN A 32 5.16 3.76 -9.25
N LEU A 33 5.23 3.26 -10.46
CA LEU A 33 4.59 2.00 -10.85
C LEU A 33 5.59 0.86 -10.68
N THR A 34 5.20 -0.19 -9.96
CA THR A 34 6.06 -1.32 -9.64
C THR A 34 5.37 -2.63 -10.04
N PRO A 35 6.03 -3.52 -10.79
CA PRO A 35 5.49 -4.83 -11.11
C PRO A 35 5.55 -5.75 -9.87
N VAL A 36 4.44 -6.41 -9.56
CA VAL A 36 4.29 -7.36 -8.46
C VAL A 36 3.43 -8.52 -8.95
N ASP A 37 3.97 -9.73 -8.92
CA ASP A 37 3.29 -10.96 -9.37
C ASP A 37 2.67 -10.81 -10.78
N GLY A 38 3.31 -10.06 -11.68
CA GLY A 38 2.83 -9.83 -13.05
C GLY A 38 1.81 -8.70 -13.19
N ILE A 39 1.46 -8.01 -12.11
CA ILE A 39 0.55 -6.85 -12.12
C ILE A 39 1.31 -5.59 -11.76
N VAL A 40 1.02 -4.48 -12.45
CA VAL A 40 1.63 -3.18 -12.17
C VAL A 40 0.78 -2.42 -11.15
N LEU A 41 1.38 -2.11 -10.01
CA LEU A 41 0.72 -1.42 -8.89
C LEU A 41 1.46 -0.14 -8.50
N PRO A 42 0.76 0.87 -7.97
CA PRO A 42 1.39 2.03 -7.36
C PRO A 42 2.21 1.65 -6.12
N ALA A 43 3.35 2.27 -5.99
CA ALA A 43 4.21 2.22 -4.81
C ALA A 43 4.73 3.62 -4.49
N ILE A 44 5.14 3.85 -3.24
CA ILE A 44 5.85 5.07 -2.88
C ILE A 44 7.19 5.11 -3.63
N ALA A 45 7.49 6.25 -4.25
CA ALA A 45 8.79 6.47 -4.87
C ALA A 45 9.88 6.57 -3.80
N MET A 46 10.99 5.87 -4.02
CA MET A 46 12.18 5.96 -3.18
C MET A 46 13.19 6.92 -3.82
N THR A 47 13.94 7.63 -2.98
CA THR A 47 15.02 8.50 -3.47
C THR A 47 16.18 7.66 -4.01
N SER A 48 16.73 8.06 -5.15
CA SER A 48 17.74 7.29 -5.87
C SER A 48 19.09 7.16 -5.14
N ASP A 49 19.41 8.10 -4.27
CA ASP A 49 20.70 8.17 -3.58
C ASP A 49 20.76 7.43 -2.26
N LYS A 50 19.63 7.29 -1.56
CA LYS A 50 19.59 6.71 -0.21
C LYS A 50 18.55 5.62 -0.03
N ASP A 51 17.83 5.24 -1.10
CA ASP A 51 16.72 4.28 -1.03
C ASP A 51 15.72 4.61 0.10
N GLN A 52 15.46 5.92 0.28
CA GLN A 52 14.56 6.44 1.31
C GLN A 52 13.21 6.83 0.74
N CYS A 53 12.18 6.69 1.56
CA CYS A 53 10.84 7.13 1.22
C CYS A 53 10.81 8.62 0.87
N SER A 54 10.20 8.98 -0.28
CA SER A 54 10.07 10.37 -0.75
C SER A 54 9.31 11.30 0.21
N PHE A 55 8.57 10.73 1.17
CA PHE A 55 7.85 11.48 2.22
C PHE A 55 8.61 11.63 3.54
N LEU A 56 9.89 11.28 3.60
CA LEU A 56 10.72 11.60 4.76
C LEU A 56 11.23 13.02 4.65
N ASN A 57 11.06 13.80 5.73
CA ASN A 57 11.68 15.11 5.85
C ASN A 57 13.15 14.99 6.31
N GLU A 58 13.86 16.13 6.37
CA GLU A 58 15.26 16.20 6.80
C GLU A 58 15.52 15.63 8.20
N ALA A 59 14.51 15.66 9.07
CA ALA A 59 14.58 15.06 10.41
C ALA A 59 14.27 13.55 10.42
N GLY A 60 14.12 12.91 9.26
CA GLY A 60 13.78 11.48 9.12
C GLY A 60 12.36 11.13 9.56
N ARG A 61 11.45 12.13 9.62
CA ARG A 61 10.05 11.93 10.00
C ARG A 61 9.16 11.94 8.76
N CYS A 62 8.11 11.10 8.80
CA CYS A 62 7.12 11.03 7.74
C CYS A 62 6.29 12.32 7.69
N SER A 63 6.34 13.05 6.56
CA SER A 63 5.57 14.28 6.35
C SER A 63 4.07 14.03 6.19
N ILE A 64 3.69 12.83 5.77
CA ILE A 64 2.29 12.39 5.60
C ILE A 64 1.81 11.47 6.74
N HIS A 65 2.38 11.57 7.94
CA HIS A 65 2.14 10.62 9.03
C HIS A 65 0.65 10.46 9.38
N MET A 66 -0.15 11.52 9.30
CA MET A 66 -1.59 11.48 9.64
C MET A 66 -2.40 10.63 8.64
N PHE A 67 -2.02 10.63 7.37
CA PHE A 67 -2.66 9.90 6.29
C PHE A 67 -1.71 8.95 5.55
N ARG A 68 -0.70 8.46 6.31
CA ARG A 68 0.26 7.46 5.80
C ARG A 68 -0.45 6.17 5.38
N PRO A 69 0.08 5.46 4.36
CA PRO A 69 -0.48 4.20 3.89
C PRO A 69 -0.65 3.15 4.97
N GLY A 70 -1.60 2.25 4.76
CA GLY A 70 -1.89 1.16 5.68
C GLY A 70 -0.70 0.25 5.94
N PHE A 71 0.14 0.02 4.92
CA PHE A 71 1.39 -0.72 5.08
C PHE A 71 2.35 -0.03 6.06
N CYS A 72 2.46 1.31 6.00
CA CYS A 72 3.28 2.09 6.95
C CYS A 72 2.68 2.11 8.37
N ARG A 73 1.35 2.03 8.49
CA ARG A 73 0.66 1.93 9.80
C ARG A 73 0.84 0.55 10.42
N LEU A 74 0.94 -0.47 9.58
CA LEU A 74 1.05 -1.86 10.01
C LEU A 74 2.37 -2.14 10.71
N PHE A 75 3.50 -1.61 10.24
CA PHE A 75 4.83 -1.88 10.79
C PHE A 75 4.89 -1.64 12.32
N PRO A 76 5.43 -2.54 13.14
CA PRO A 76 6.18 -3.76 12.79
C PRO A 76 5.33 -5.02 12.62
N LEU A 77 4.03 -4.89 12.42
CA LEU A 77 3.17 -6.03 12.13
C LEU A 77 3.27 -6.43 10.65
N GLY A 78 2.92 -7.68 10.37
CA GLY A 78 2.67 -8.19 9.03
C GLY A 78 1.31 -8.87 8.97
N ARG A 79 0.86 -9.26 7.76
CA ARG A 79 -0.35 -10.06 7.53
C ARG A 79 0.05 -11.39 6.92
N VAL A 80 -0.54 -12.48 7.43
CA VAL A 80 -0.48 -13.81 6.82
C VAL A 80 -1.87 -14.14 6.33
N TYR A 81 -2.01 -14.37 5.04
CA TYR A 81 -3.28 -14.73 4.39
C TYR A 81 -3.42 -16.25 4.33
N ASP A 82 -4.63 -16.74 4.64
CA ASP A 82 -4.94 -18.17 4.80
C ASP A 82 -5.89 -18.76 3.74
N GLY A 83 -6.22 -17.96 2.73
CA GLY A 83 -7.16 -18.31 1.64
C GLY A 83 -8.56 -17.74 1.80
N THR A 84 -8.96 -17.35 3.02
CA THR A 84 -10.27 -16.77 3.33
C THR A 84 -10.19 -15.44 4.05
N GLY A 85 -9.08 -15.19 4.73
CA GLY A 85 -8.84 -14.03 5.54
C GLY A 85 -7.36 -13.77 5.73
N PHE A 86 -7.00 -13.12 6.83
CA PHE A 86 -5.63 -12.97 7.27
C PHE A 86 -5.53 -12.86 8.80
N SER A 87 -4.34 -13.13 9.32
CA SER A 87 -3.97 -12.90 10.70
C SER A 87 -2.80 -11.93 10.77
N TYR A 88 -2.73 -11.16 11.84
CA TYR A 88 -1.56 -10.31 12.13
C TYR A 88 -0.46 -11.12 12.82
N PHE A 89 0.78 -10.84 12.45
CA PHE A 89 1.95 -11.34 13.18
C PHE A 89 2.93 -10.21 13.46
N LEU A 90 3.71 -10.35 14.51
CA LEU A 90 4.77 -9.41 14.86
C LEU A 90 6.06 -9.80 14.13
N GLN A 91 6.64 -8.87 13.38
CA GLN A 91 7.97 -9.04 12.78
C GLN A 91 9.03 -8.83 13.87
N THR A 92 9.44 -9.92 14.50
CA THR A 92 10.45 -9.88 15.56
C THR A 92 11.80 -9.40 15.02
N GLY A 93 12.51 -8.59 15.83
CA GLY A 93 13.82 -8.04 15.46
C GLY A 93 13.80 -6.83 14.55
N GLN A 94 12.65 -6.42 14.02
CA GLN A 94 12.53 -5.22 13.17
C GLN A 94 12.47 -3.91 13.98
N CYS A 95 11.95 -3.96 15.20
CA CYS A 95 11.94 -2.81 16.12
C CYS A 95 13.09 -2.94 17.12
N LYS A 96 14.03 -1.99 17.09
CA LYS A 96 15.20 -1.95 17.99
C LYS A 96 14.90 -1.32 19.35
N LYS A 97 13.67 -0.87 19.61
CA LYS A 97 13.29 -0.27 20.89
C LYS A 97 13.09 -1.36 21.93
N GLU A 98 13.71 -1.16 23.08
CA GLU A 98 13.51 -1.97 24.28
C GLU A 98 12.31 -1.46 25.08
N HIS A 99 11.76 -2.30 25.96
CA HIS A 99 10.64 -1.96 26.85
C HIS A 99 9.37 -1.46 26.15
N LEU A 100 8.96 -2.17 25.09
CA LEU A 100 7.74 -1.84 24.35
C LEU A 100 6.50 -2.09 25.20
N ALA A 101 5.60 -1.09 25.26
CA ALA A 101 4.29 -1.26 25.87
C ALA A 101 3.41 -2.23 25.05
N LYS A 102 2.58 -3.02 25.74
CA LYS A 102 1.56 -3.84 25.09
C LYS A 102 0.44 -2.93 24.58
N VAL A 103 0.24 -2.91 23.28
CA VAL A 103 -0.79 -2.11 22.62
C VAL A 103 -1.70 -3.03 21.81
N LYS A 104 -3.00 -2.81 21.87
CA LYS A 104 -3.95 -3.55 21.01
C LYS A 104 -3.72 -3.21 19.55
N VAL A 105 -3.80 -4.18 18.64
CA VAL A 105 -3.62 -4.00 17.18
C VAL A 105 -4.48 -2.85 16.65
N ARG A 106 -5.74 -2.77 17.09
CA ARG A 106 -6.65 -1.68 16.72
C ARG A 106 -6.12 -0.28 17.06
N GLN A 107 -5.52 -0.14 18.23
CA GLN A 107 -4.94 1.13 18.67
C GLN A 107 -3.64 1.45 17.92
N TRP A 108 -2.86 0.41 17.59
CA TRP A 108 -1.63 0.56 16.84
C TRP A 108 -1.88 1.03 15.40
N ILE A 109 -2.75 0.34 14.68
CA ILE A 109 -3.08 0.67 13.28
C ILE A 109 -3.80 2.02 13.19
N ASN A 110 -4.68 2.31 14.16
CA ASN A 110 -5.40 3.57 14.29
C ASN A 110 -6.10 4.01 12.99
N ILE A 111 -6.87 3.11 12.40
CA ILE A 111 -7.76 3.38 11.26
C ILE A 111 -9.20 3.34 11.77
N PRO A 112 -10.02 4.35 11.48
CA PRO A 112 -11.45 4.30 11.74
C PRO A 112 -12.08 3.08 11.06
N GLU A 113 -13.08 2.49 11.69
CA GLU A 113 -13.78 1.30 11.15
C GLU A 113 -12.83 0.17 10.73
N LEU A 114 -11.86 -0.18 11.57
CA LEU A 114 -10.80 -1.13 11.24
C LEU A 114 -11.32 -2.42 10.59
N LYS A 115 -12.45 -2.98 11.05
CA LYS A 115 -13.02 -4.20 10.46
C LYS A 115 -13.39 -4.04 8.99
N ARG A 116 -13.94 -2.87 8.61
CA ARG A 116 -14.28 -2.57 7.22
C ARG A 116 -13.01 -2.42 6.37
N TYR A 117 -11.99 -1.77 6.93
CA TYR A 117 -10.68 -1.67 6.30
C TYR A 117 -10.01 -3.05 6.14
N GLU A 118 -10.07 -3.92 7.16
CA GLU A 118 -9.55 -5.30 7.10
C GLU A 118 -10.24 -6.11 6.01
N GLN A 119 -11.57 -5.99 5.89
CA GLN A 119 -12.32 -6.64 4.82
C GLN A 119 -11.87 -6.13 3.45
N PHE A 120 -11.79 -4.82 3.26
CA PHE A 120 -11.32 -4.21 2.01
C PHE A 120 -9.92 -4.71 1.63
N VAL A 121 -8.98 -4.73 2.56
CA VAL A 121 -7.60 -5.19 2.30
C VAL A 121 -7.57 -6.68 1.95
N CYS A 122 -8.41 -7.48 2.60
CA CYS A 122 -8.57 -8.90 2.30
C CYS A 122 -9.11 -9.11 0.88
N ASP A 123 -10.20 -8.43 0.53
CA ASP A 123 -10.83 -8.51 -0.80
C ASP A 123 -9.87 -8.03 -1.89
N TRP A 124 -9.15 -6.94 -1.64
CA TRP A 124 -8.14 -6.42 -2.56
C TRP A 124 -6.99 -7.40 -2.79
N HIS A 125 -6.51 -8.05 -1.73
CA HIS A 125 -5.45 -9.05 -1.83
C HIS A 125 -5.87 -10.23 -2.71
N TYR A 126 -7.05 -10.80 -2.46
CA TYR A 126 -7.51 -11.96 -3.24
C TYR A 126 -7.89 -11.57 -4.66
N PHE A 127 -8.48 -10.39 -4.87
CA PHE A 127 -8.70 -9.83 -6.21
C PHE A 127 -7.39 -9.77 -7.02
N LEU A 128 -6.30 -9.27 -6.44
CA LEU A 128 -5.00 -9.22 -7.11
C LEU A 128 -4.44 -10.62 -7.39
N LYS A 129 -4.63 -11.58 -6.48
CA LYS A 129 -4.22 -12.98 -6.69
C LYS A 129 -4.97 -13.63 -7.84
N ASP A 130 -6.27 -13.46 -7.90
CA ASP A 130 -7.11 -13.98 -8.99
C ASP A 130 -6.77 -13.31 -10.32
N LEU A 131 -6.53 -12.01 -10.30
CA LEU A 131 -6.13 -11.24 -11.46
C LEU A 131 -4.77 -11.73 -12.00
N ALA A 132 -3.76 -11.89 -11.14
CA ALA A 132 -2.46 -12.42 -11.51
C ALA A 132 -2.57 -13.82 -12.14
N LYS A 133 -3.43 -14.66 -11.59
CA LYS A 133 -3.69 -16.01 -12.12
C LYS A 133 -4.41 -15.97 -13.47
N THR A 134 -5.44 -15.13 -13.60
CA THR A 134 -6.25 -15.04 -14.83
C THR A 134 -5.47 -14.37 -15.96
N SER A 135 -4.54 -13.47 -15.65
CA SER A 135 -3.72 -12.79 -16.66
C SER A 135 -2.59 -13.67 -17.24
N GLN A 136 -2.33 -14.84 -16.64
CA GLN A 136 -1.37 -15.80 -17.18
C GLN A 136 -1.83 -16.27 -18.57
N GLY A 137 -0.96 -16.05 -19.57
CA GLY A 137 -1.25 -16.45 -20.96
C GLY A 137 -1.94 -15.39 -21.82
N LEU A 138 -2.24 -14.21 -21.26
CA LEU A 138 -2.69 -13.07 -22.08
C LEU A 138 -1.55 -12.48 -22.91
N SER A 139 -1.91 -11.90 -24.06
CA SER A 139 -0.92 -11.16 -24.87
C SER A 139 -0.40 -9.93 -24.12
N PRO A 140 0.81 -9.42 -24.45
CA PRO A 140 1.36 -8.22 -23.82
C PRO A 140 0.45 -6.99 -23.97
N GLU A 141 -0.27 -6.86 -25.08
CA GLU A 141 -1.21 -5.78 -25.34
C GLU A 141 -2.42 -5.84 -24.40
N LEU A 142 -2.97 -7.05 -24.19
CA LEU A 142 -4.08 -7.26 -23.27
C LEU A 142 -3.64 -7.01 -21.82
N ILE A 143 -2.45 -7.45 -21.43
CA ILE A 143 -1.88 -7.17 -20.10
C ILE A 143 -1.74 -5.65 -19.89
N LYS A 144 -1.20 -4.92 -20.85
CA LYS A 144 -1.08 -3.47 -20.77
C LYS A 144 -2.44 -2.79 -20.64
N THR A 145 -3.43 -3.24 -21.42
CA THR A 145 -4.80 -2.72 -21.35
C THR A 145 -5.42 -2.98 -19.97
N LEU A 146 -5.23 -4.18 -19.44
CA LEU A 146 -5.71 -4.57 -18.11
C LEU A 146 -5.09 -3.70 -17.01
N HIS A 147 -3.77 -3.50 -17.01
CA HIS A 147 -3.09 -2.64 -16.04
C HIS A 147 -3.59 -1.19 -16.12
N SER A 148 -3.76 -0.65 -17.35
CA SER A 148 -4.29 0.69 -17.56
C SER A 148 -5.72 0.83 -17.02
N TYR A 149 -6.55 -0.20 -17.21
CA TYR A 149 -7.91 -0.24 -16.68
C TYR A 149 -7.94 -0.26 -15.14
N ILE A 150 -7.11 -1.10 -14.50
CA ILE A 150 -7.01 -1.17 -13.04
C ILE A 150 -6.56 0.17 -12.46
N LEU A 151 -5.51 0.76 -13.01
CA LEU A 151 -5.02 2.06 -12.56
C LEU A 151 -6.10 3.14 -12.71
N LYS A 152 -6.79 3.18 -13.84
CA LYS A 152 -7.85 4.15 -14.08
C LYS A 152 -9.00 3.98 -13.10
N VAL A 153 -9.54 2.76 -12.97
CA VAL A 153 -10.76 2.49 -12.21
C VAL A 153 -10.53 2.59 -10.71
N PHE A 154 -9.46 1.99 -10.21
CA PHE A 154 -9.26 1.85 -8.75
C PHE A 154 -8.41 2.97 -8.13
N TYR A 155 -7.56 3.63 -8.91
CA TYR A 155 -6.62 4.61 -8.34
C TYR A 155 -6.84 6.04 -8.83
N LEU A 156 -7.29 6.22 -10.08
CA LEU A 156 -7.37 7.56 -10.68
C LEU A 156 -8.79 8.10 -10.75
N THR A 157 -9.82 7.23 -10.76
CA THR A 157 -11.21 7.68 -10.74
C THR A 157 -11.58 8.12 -9.34
N PRO A 158 -12.08 9.35 -9.14
CA PRO A 158 -12.48 9.82 -7.82
C PRO A 158 -13.58 8.93 -7.22
N TYR A 159 -13.42 8.55 -5.97
CA TYR A 159 -14.50 7.93 -5.20
C TYR A 159 -15.56 8.98 -4.87
N GLN A 160 -16.82 8.66 -5.12
CA GLN A 160 -17.98 9.48 -4.79
C GLN A 160 -18.52 9.14 -3.40
#